data_084e3f53131279aec9b731c5be8df27d
#
_entry.id   084e3f53131279aec9b731c5be8df27d
#
_cell.length_a   1.000
_cell.length_b   1.000
_cell.length_c   1.000
_cell.angle_alpha   90.00
_cell.angle_beta   90.00
_cell.angle_gamma   90.00
#
_symmetry.space_group_name_H-M   'P 1'
#
loop_
_entity.id
_entity.type
_entity.pdbx_description
1 polymer ?
#
loop_
_entity_poly.entity_id
_entity_poly.type
_entity_poly.pdbx_seq_one_letter_code
_entity_poly.pdbx_strand_id
1 'polypeptide(L)'
;MDILSLIGRTKNLFEDDINALDKDLKEIVSSSSFLVIGGAGSIGSAVTKEIFIRDPKKLYVVDISENNLVELVRDIRSEFGYINGDFKTFAIDVASAEFNALLAQSGGFDYVLNLSALKHVRSEKDPFTLMRMLETNIFNTDKTLAQASDMKSKKYFCVSTDKAANPVNLMGASKRIMEMFAFRHSLEIDVSMARFANVAFSDGSLLFGFQKRIEKSQPIVAPNDVRRYFLTPKESGELCLLSTIFGENRDIFFPKLDENLDLITFSEIAKRYLANLGYEPFLCENEEEARKLAKVLPKDGFYPCLFAPSDTTGEKDYEEFFVDGERLDMQRLQNIGIVKNDANFDSKKLEIFKNNILNLKSSLAWSKEDVLREVFELIPNFMHKETGKYLDEKM
;
A
#
# COMPACT_ATOMS: atom_id res chain seq x y z
N MET A 1 -21.67 4.91 -0.89
CA MET A 1 -20.88 6.06 -0.37
C MET A 1 -19.93 6.52 -1.47
N ASP A 2 -20.02 7.78 -1.90
CA ASP A 2 -19.13 8.33 -2.93
C ASP A 2 -17.80 8.78 -2.29
N ILE A 3 -16.77 7.97 -2.43
CA ILE A 3 -15.45 8.24 -1.86
C ILE A 3 -14.81 9.48 -2.50
N LEU A 4 -15.04 9.73 -3.80
CA LEU A 4 -14.48 10.89 -4.50
C LEU A 4 -14.96 12.19 -3.85
N SER A 5 -16.26 12.32 -3.60
CA SER A 5 -16.81 13.53 -2.95
C SER A 5 -16.27 13.72 -1.52
N LEU A 6 -16.04 12.64 -0.77
CA LEU A 6 -15.47 12.70 0.57
C LEU A 6 -14.04 13.25 0.57
N ILE A 7 -13.22 12.83 -0.38
CA ILE A 7 -11.84 13.33 -0.53
C ILE A 7 -11.73 14.62 -1.34
N GLY A 8 -12.87 15.21 -1.71
CA GLY A 8 -12.94 16.52 -2.37
C GLY A 8 -12.77 16.51 -3.89
N ARG A 9 -12.94 15.35 -4.52
CA ARG A 9 -12.84 15.19 -5.98
C ARG A 9 -14.17 14.78 -6.59
N THR A 10 -14.32 15.07 -7.88
CA THR A 10 -15.52 14.74 -8.69
C THR A 10 -15.20 13.77 -9.83
N LYS A 11 -13.92 13.57 -10.15
CA LYS A 11 -13.45 12.73 -11.25
C LYS A 11 -12.38 11.75 -10.75
N ASN A 12 -12.39 10.54 -11.32
CA ASN A 12 -11.33 9.56 -11.10
C ASN A 12 -10.02 10.08 -11.74
N LEU A 13 -8.92 10.00 -11.00
CA LEU A 13 -7.64 10.58 -11.40
C LEU A 13 -7.09 9.94 -12.69
N PHE A 14 -7.23 8.63 -12.85
CA PHE A 14 -6.63 7.88 -13.96
C PHE A 14 -7.61 7.54 -15.10
N GLU A 15 -8.82 8.13 -15.08
CA GLU A 15 -9.85 7.81 -16.07
C GLU A 15 -9.39 8.03 -17.52
N ASP A 16 -8.70 9.14 -17.78
CA ASP A 16 -8.21 9.46 -19.12
C ASP A 16 -7.09 8.49 -19.57
N ASP A 17 -6.17 8.13 -18.67
CA ASP A 17 -5.10 7.17 -18.93
C ASP A 17 -5.65 5.75 -19.18
N ILE A 18 -6.61 5.31 -18.36
CA ILE A 18 -7.27 4.01 -18.51
C ILE A 18 -8.05 3.96 -19.84
N ASN A 19 -8.83 4.99 -20.18
CA ASN A 19 -9.61 5.03 -21.41
C ASN A 19 -8.71 5.00 -22.66
N ALA A 20 -7.59 5.73 -22.64
CA ALA A 20 -6.63 5.75 -23.73
C ALA A 20 -5.96 4.40 -23.97
N LEU A 21 -5.76 3.59 -22.90
CA LEU A 21 -5.05 2.32 -22.94
C LEU A 21 -5.96 1.09 -22.83
N ASP A 22 -7.29 1.24 -22.76
CA ASP A 22 -8.24 0.16 -22.44
C ASP A 22 -8.15 -1.03 -23.42
N LYS A 23 -7.97 -0.74 -24.72
CA LYS A 23 -7.84 -1.78 -25.74
C LYS A 23 -6.59 -2.64 -25.50
N ASP A 24 -5.44 -2.01 -25.31
CA ASP A 24 -4.17 -2.70 -25.08
C ASP A 24 -4.17 -3.44 -23.75
N LEU A 25 -4.76 -2.83 -22.69
CA LEU A 25 -4.96 -3.49 -21.40
C LEU A 25 -5.78 -4.78 -21.53
N LYS A 26 -6.92 -4.73 -22.25
CA LYS A 26 -7.77 -5.89 -22.48
C LYS A 26 -7.04 -7.00 -23.25
N GLU A 27 -6.33 -6.63 -24.32
CA GLU A 27 -5.60 -7.59 -25.16
C GLU A 27 -4.48 -8.28 -24.36
N ILE A 28 -3.66 -7.52 -23.63
CA ILE A 28 -2.55 -8.06 -22.85
C ILE A 28 -3.06 -8.91 -21.67
N VAL A 29 -4.05 -8.41 -20.90
CA VAL A 29 -4.55 -9.11 -19.73
C VAL A 29 -5.27 -10.39 -20.12
N SER A 30 -6.14 -10.37 -21.13
CA SER A 30 -6.89 -11.57 -21.56
C SER A 30 -5.99 -12.66 -22.14
N SER A 31 -4.81 -12.30 -22.64
CA SER A 31 -3.83 -13.26 -23.16
C SER A 31 -2.79 -13.74 -22.14
N SER A 32 -2.87 -13.29 -20.88
CA SER A 32 -1.84 -13.49 -19.87
C SER A 32 -2.32 -14.20 -18.60
N SER A 33 -1.34 -14.68 -17.81
CA SER A 33 -1.53 -15.31 -16.51
C SER A 33 -0.92 -14.44 -15.39
N PHE A 34 -1.65 -14.33 -14.28
CA PHE A 34 -1.32 -13.44 -13.15
C PHE A 34 -1.28 -14.19 -11.83
N LEU A 35 -0.27 -13.87 -11.02
CA LEU A 35 -0.19 -14.19 -9.59
C LEU A 35 -0.25 -12.89 -8.79
N VAL A 36 -1.24 -12.74 -7.92
CA VAL A 36 -1.39 -11.58 -7.03
C VAL A 36 -1.16 -12.01 -5.59
N ILE A 37 -0.05 -11.59 -5.01
CA ILE A 37 0.34 -11.85 -3.62
C ILE A 37 -0.14 -10.69 -2.74
N GLY A 38 -0.79 -10.99 -1.60
CA GLY A 38 -1.47 -9.99 -0.78
C GLY A 38 -2.74 -9.46 -1.47
N GLY A 39 -3.35 -10.31 -2.30
CA GLY A 39 -4.42 -9.92 -3.21
C GLY A 39 -5.79 -9.71 -2.56
N ALA A 40 -5.96 -10.04 -1.28
CA ALA A 40 -7.17 -9.77 -0.52
C ALA A 40 -7.06 -8.56 0.43
N GLY A 41 -5.91 -7.86 0.46
CA GLY A 41 -5.77 -6.55 1.09
C GLY A 41 -6.42 -5.45 0.26
N SER A 42 -6.49 -4.22 0.80
CA SER A 42 -7.21 -3.11 0.15
C SER A 42 -6.74 -2.78 -1.27
N ILE A 43 -5.42 -2.69 -1.51
CA ILE A 43 -4.87 -2.46 -2.85
C ILE A 43 -4.91 -3.75 -3.67
N GLY A 44 -4.60 -4.90 -3.03
CA GLY A 44 -4.62 -6.20 -3.67
C GLY A 44 -5.98 -6.57 -4.26
N SER A 45 -7.06 -6.34 -3.51
CA SER A 45 -8.43 -6.58 -4.00
C SER A 45 -8.80 -5.66 -5.16
N ALA A 46 -8.38 -4.40 -5.11
CA ALA A 46 -8.63 -3.45 -6.18
C ALA A 46 -7.93 -3.86 -7.50
N VAL A 47 -6.64 -4.19 -7.45
CA VAL A 47 -5.93 -4.63 -8.66
C VAL A 47 -6.41 -6.02 -9.13
N THR A 48 -6.79 -6.91 -8.22
CA THR A 48 -7.39 -8.20 -8.57
C THR A 48 -8.67 -8.02 -9.37
N LYS A 49 -9.54 -7.08 -8.96
CA LYS A 49 -10.75 -6.71 -9.71
C LYS A 49 -10.42 -6.14 -11.09
N GLU A 50 -9.45 -5.21 -11.17
CA GLU A 50 -9.03 -4.64 -12.45
C GLU A 50 -8.47 -5.67 -13.44
N ILE A 51 -7.78 -6.71 -12.95
CA ILE A 51 -7.34 -7.83 -13.77
C ILE A 51 -8.55 -8.71 -14.14
N PHE A 52 -9.40 -9.03 -13.16
CA PHE A 52 -10.53 -9.96 -13.33
C PHE A 52 -11.52 -9.51 -14.42
N ILE A 53 -11.89 -8.23 -14.43
CA ILE A 53 -12.86 -7.69 -15.42
C ILE A 53 -12.34 -7.71 -16.86
N ARG A 54 -11.04 -7.97 -17.07
CA ARG A 54 -10.40 -8.09 -18.39
C ARG A 54 -10.19 -9.55 -18.83
N ASP A 55 -10.81 -10.50 -18.15
CA ASP A 55 -10.87 -11.93 -18.50
C ASP A 55 -9.49 -12.59 -18.72
N PRO A 56 -8.58 -12.59 -17.74
CA PRO A 56 -7.23 -13.16 -17.86
C PRO A 56 -7.30 -14.67 -18.07
N LYS A 57 -6.30 -15.29 -18.75
CA LYS A 57 -6.20 -16.75 -18.91
C LYS A 57 -6.14 -17.48 -17.57
N LYS A 58 -5.40 -16.90 -16.61
CA LYS A 58 -5.23 -17.44 -15.26
C LYS A 58 -5.03 -16.28 -14.28
N LEU A 59 -5.74 -16.30 -13.17
CA LEU A 59 -5.61 -15.35 -12.08
C LEU A 59 -5.61 -16.10 -10.76
N TYR A 60 -4.43 -16.21 -10.16
CA TYR A 60 -4.27 -16.80 -8.84
C TYR A 60 -4.01 -15.70 -7.80
N VAL A 61 -4.74 -15.75 -6.72
CA VAL A 61 -4.69 -14.77 -5.64
C VAL A 61 -4.25 -15.45 -4.36
N VAL A 62 -3.17 -14.97 -3.76
CA VAL A 62 -2.61 -15.50 -2.52
C VAL A 62 -2.70 -14.43 -1.45
N ASP A 63 -3.23 -14.80 -0.29
CA ASP A 63 -3.26 -13.95 0.90
C ASP A 63 -3.17 -14.81 2.16
N ILE A 64 -2.66 -14.24 3.25
CA ILE A 64 -2.63 -14.89 4.55
C ILE A 64 -4.01 -14.90 5.24
N SER A 65 -4.87 -13.96 4.88
CA SER A 65 -6.21 -13.80 5.46
C SER A 65 -7.26 -14.59 4.69
N GLU A 66 -7.66 -15.75 5.21
CA GLU A 66 -8.75 -16.55 4.65
C GLU A 66 -10.07 -15.75 4.57
N ASN A 67 -10.41 -15.00 5.62
CA ASN A 67 -11.65 -14.22 5.66
C ASN A 67 -11.70 -13.15 4.56
N ASN A 68 -10.59 -12.44 4.33
CA ASN A 68 -10.52 -11.44 3.27
C ASN A 68 -10.61 -12.08 1.88
N LEU A 69 -10.01 -13.27 1.68
CA LEU A 69 -10.14 -14.01 0.41
C LEU A 69 -11.58 -14.44 0.14
N VAL A 70 -12.28 -14.94 1.16
CA VAL A 70 -13.70 -15.31 1.05
C VAL A 70 -14.53 -14.09 0.66
N GLU A 71 -14.30 -12.94 1.29
CA GLU A 71 -15.03 -11.72 0.97
C GLU A 71 -14.68 -11.20 -0.43
N LEU A 72 -13.42 -11.23 -0.82
CA LEU A 72 -12.99 -10.87 -2.18
C LEU A 72 -13.70 -11.72 -3.25
N VAL A 73 -13.78 -13.03 -3.05
CA VAL A 73 -14.45 -13.93 -4.01
C VAL A 73 -15.94 -13.62 -4.10
N ARG A 74 -16.60 -13.41 -2.95
CA ARG A 74 -18.04 -13.05 -2.92
C ARG A 74 -18.31 -11.74 -3.63
N ASP A 75 -17.49 -10.73 -3.34
CA ASP A 75 -17.58 -9.41 -3.93
C ASP A 75 -17.40 -9.46 -5.46
N ILE A 76 -16.33 -10.10 -5.95
CA ILE A 76 -16.09 -10.30 -7.38
C ILE A 76 -17.24 -11.06 -8.05
N ARG A 77 -17.72 -12.15 -7.43
CA ARG A 77 -18.81 -12.95 -8.01
C ARG A 77 -20.13 -12.19 -8.03
N SER A 78 -20.39 -11.38 -7.03
CA SER A 78 -21.61 -10.56 -6.95
C SER A 78 -21.61 -9.40 -7.93
N GLU A 79 -20.45 -8.78 -8.14
CA GLU A 79 -20.33 -7.57 -8.97
C GLU A 79 -20.11 -7.93 -10.46
N PHE A 80 -19.24 -8.91 -10.77
CA PHE A 80 -18.78 -9.20 -12.13
C PHE A 80 -19.13 -10.61 -12.64
N GLY A 81 -19.56 -11.52 -11.77
CA GLY A 81 -19.88 -12.90 -12.17
C GLY A 81 -18.63 -13.78 -12.35
N TYR A 82 -18.49 -14.35 -13.53
CA TYR A 82 -17.46 -15.35 -13.85
C TYR A 82 -16.63 -14.93 -15.05
N ILE A 83 -15.38 -15.38 -15.11
CA ILE A 83 -14.48 -15.27 -16.27
C ILE A 83 -14.27 -16.64 -16.92
N ASN A 84 -13.76 -16.64 -18.15
CA ASN A 84 -13.42 -17.88 -18.88
C ASN A 84 -12.13 -18.50 -18.35
N GLY A 85 -11.22 -17.70 -17.86
CA GLY A 85 -9.93 -18.13 -17.33
C GLY A 85 -9.99 -18.83 -15.97
N ASP A 86 -8.86 -19.42 -15.56
CA ASP A 86 -8.72 -20.13 -14.29
C ASP A 86 -8.50 -19.13 -13.13
N PHE A 87 -9.57 -18.87 -12.35
CA PHE A 87 -9.54 -18.02 -11.17
C PHE A 87 -9.52 -18.85 -9.89
N LYS A 88 -8.46 -18.72 -9.10
CA LYS A 88 -8.28 -19.42 -7.82
C LYS A 88 -7.73 -18.52 -6.74
N THR A 89 -8.10 -18.80 -5.50
CA THR A 89 -7.60 -18.10 -4.29
C THR A 89 -6.99 -19.10 -3.32
N PHE A 90 -5.93 -18.68 -2.61
CA PHE A 90 -5.16 -19.55 -1.71
C PHE A 90 -4.84 -18.81 -0.41
N ALA A 91 -5.33 -19.34 0.72
CA ALA A 91 -5.06 -18.81 2.06
C ALA A 91 -3.72 -19.37 2.58
N ILE A 92 -2.60 -18.86 2.08
CA ILE A 92 -1.26 -19.35 2.42
C ILE A 92 -0.26 -18.20 2.60
N ASP A 93 0.75 -18.42 3.45
CA ASP A 93 1.86 -17.48 3.64
C ASP A 93 2.91 -17.69 2.54
N VAL A 94 3.35 -16.61 1.89
CA VAL A 94 4.40 -16.66 0.86
C VAL A 94 5.76 -17.16 1.37
N ALA A 95 6.00 -17.09 2.68
CA ALA A 95 7.20 -17.64 3.28
C ALA A 95 7.16 -19.18 3.40
N SER A 96 5.99 -19.80 3.29
CA SER A 96 5.74 -21.20 3.58
C SER A 96 6.18 -22.19 2.49
N ALA A 97 6.23 -23.47 2.84
CA ALA A 97 6.49 -24.57 1.91
C ALA A 97 5.29 -24.79 0.95
N GLU A 98 4.06 -24.52 1.43
CA GLU A 98 2.83 -24.61 0.65
C GLU A 98 2.85 -23.63 -0.53
N PHE A 99 3.36 -22.42 -0.32
CA PHE A 99 3.52 -21.46 -1.41
C PHE A 99 4.55 -21.95 -2.45
N ASN A 100 5.67 -22.52 -2.01
CA ASN A 100 6.65 -23.11 -2.92
C ASN A 100 6.04 -24.27 -3.75
N ALA A 101 5.24 -25.12 -3.10
CA ALA A 101 4.52 -26.22 -3.78
C ALA A 101 3.49 -25.70 -4.78
N LEU A 102 2.74 -24.64 -4.43
CA LEU A 102 1.81 -23.96 -5.36
C LEU A 102 2.53 -23.49 -6.61
N LEU A 103 3.66 -22.78 -6.46
CA LEU A 103 4.43 -22.29 -7.61
C LEU A 103 4.94 -23.44 -8.50
N ALA A 104 5.48 -24.51 -7.89
CA ALA A 104 5.99 -25.66 -8.62
C ALA A 104 4.90 -26.37 -9.46
N GLN A 105 3.66 -26.35 -8.99
CA GLN A 105 2.51 -27.01 -9.65
C GLN A 105 1.70 -26.07 -10.56
N SER A 106 1.94 -24.74 -10.49
CA SER A 106 1.12 -23.77 -11.20
C SER A 106 1.38 -23.68 -12.70
N GLY A 107 2.52 -24.14 -13.18
CA GLY A 107 2.99 -23.96 -14.56
C GLY A 107 3.46 -22.53 -14.88
N GLY A 108 3.79 -21.74 -13.85
CA GLY A 108 4.29 -20.37 -13.97
C GLY A 108 3.21 -19.31 -14.22
N PHE A 109 3.64 -18.05 -14.23
CA PHE A 109 2.82 -16.85 -14.45
C PHE A 109 3.57 -15.85 -15.31
N ASP A 110 2.85 -15.17 -16.23
CA ASP A 110 3.41 -14.08 -17.03
C ASP A 110 3.75 -12.87 -16.17
N TYR A 111 2.86 -12.53 -15.23
CA TYR A 111 2.99 -11.39 -14.33
C TYR A 111 2.82 -11.81 -12.88
N VAL A 112 3.73 -11.35 -12.02
CA VAL A 112 3.65 -11.54 -10.58
C VAL A 112 3.54 -10.17 -9.91
N LEU A 113 2.47 -9.96 -9.14
CA LEU A 113 2.22 -8.72 -8.41
C LEU A 113 2.32 -9.00 -6.89
N ASN A 114 3.24 -8.34 -6.21
CA ASN A 114 3.39 -8.43 -4.77
C ASN A 114 2.85 -7.17 -4.08
N LEU A 115 1.68 -7.28 -3.49
CA LEU A 115 0.98 -6.23 -2.73
C LEU A 115 1.07 -6.47 -1.22
N SER A 116 1.75 -7.55 -0.77
CA SER A 116 1.90 -7.85 0.65
C SER A 116 2.82 -6.83 1.32
N ALA A 117 2.38 -6.27 2.45
CA ALA A 117 3.17 -5.32 3.21
C ALA A 117 2.66 -5.16 4.64
N LEU A 118 3.57 -4.90 5.58
CA LEU A 118 3.27 -4.22 6.83
C LEU A 118 3.49 -2.71 6.61
N LYS A 119 2.39 -1.97 6.49
CA LYS A 119 2.38 -0.56 6.02
C LYS A 119 2.33 0.49 7.14
N HIS A 120 2.10 0.08 8.38
CA HIS A 120 1.93 1.02 9.48
C HIS A 120 3.26 1.38 10.14
N VAL A 121 3.49 2.70 10.34
CA VAL A 121 4.66 3.21 11.08
C VAL A 121 4.71 2.65 12.50
N ARG A 122 3.55 2.39 13.14
CA ARG A 122 3.51 1.76 14.46
C ARG A 122 4.23 0.40 14.55
N SER A 123 4.48 -0.27 13.42
CA SER A 123 5.21 -1.54 13.40
C SER A 123 6.66 -1.42 13.88
N GLU A 124 7.21 -0.21 13.96
CA GLU A 124 8.53 0.04 14.54
C GLU A 124 8.53 0.26 16.05
N LYS A 125 7.36 0.23 16.72
CA LYS A 125 7.21 0.44 18.15
C LYS A 125 7.95 -0.61 18.99
N ASP A 126 7.93 -1.85 18.54
CA ASP A 126 8.57 -2.98 19.20
C ASP A 126 9.47 -3.78 18.25
N PRO A 127 10.54 -4.43 18.75
CA PRO A 127 11.50 -5.12 17.92
C PRO A 127 10.92 -6.35 17.19
N PHE A 128 9.86 -6.96 17.70
CA PHE A 128 9.28 -8.17 17.11
C PHE A 128 8.43 -7.84 15.90
N THR A 129 7.54 -6.85 16.01
CA THR A 129 6.74 -6.37 14.88
C THR A 129 7.62 -5.70 13.83
N LEU A 130 8.68 -4.99 14.25
CA LEU A 130 9.68 -4.44 13.34
C LEU A 130 10.37 -5.53 12.52
N MET A 131 10.85 -6.60 13.15
CA MET A 131 11.47 -7.73 12.45
C MET A 131 10.48 -8.38 11.47
N ARG A 132 9.21 -8.55 11.88
CA ARG A 132 8.14 -9.04 11.00
C ARG A 132 7.92 -8.11 9.80
N MET A 133 8.02 -6.79 9.99
CA MET A 133 7.91 -5.82 8.90
C MET A 133 9.05 -5.97 7.88
N LEU A 134 10.30 -6.14 8.34
CA LEU A 134 11.44 -6.39 7.45
C LEU A 134 11.27 -7.70 6.67
N GLU A 135 10.84 -8.77 7.34
CA GLU A 135 10.54 -10.05 6.70
C GLU A 135 9.53 -9.89 5.56
N THR A 136 8.40 -9.24 5.87
CA THR A 136 7.31 -9.10 4.91
C THR A 136 7.68 -8.15 3.77
N ASN A 137 8.24 -6.98 4.09
CA ASN A 137 8.46 -5.93 3.09
C ASN A 137 9.70 -6.19 2.24
N ILE A 138 10.76 -6.80 2.81
CA ILE A 138 12.05 -6.96 2.13
C ILE A 138 12.29 -8.42 1.72
N PHE A 139 12.36 -9.34 2.68
CA PHE A 139 12.86 -10.69 2.41
C PHE A 139 11.86 -11.57 1.66
N ASN A 140 10.56 -11.42 1.94
CA ASN A 140 9.53 -12.09 1.14
C ASN A 140 9.47 -11.52 -0.28
N THR A 141 9.74 -10.22 -0.47
CA THR A 141 9.85 -9.62 -1.80
C THR A 141 11.09 -10.15 -2.54
N ASP A 142 12.27 -10.19 -1.88
CA ASP A 142 13.49 -10.75 -2.44
C ASP A 142 13.30 -12.22 -2.87
N LYS A 143 12.67 -13.04 -2.00
CA LYS A 143 12.33 -14.44 -2.28
C LYS A 143 11.42 -14.58 -3.50
N THR A 144 10.32 -13.84 -3.54
CA THR A 144 9.31 -13.96 -4.59
C THR A 144 9.79 -13.38 -5.93
N LEU A 145 10.70 -12.39 -5.92
CA LEU A 145 11.42 -11.92 -7.11
C LEU A 145 12.29 -13.01 -7.71
N ALA A 146 13.11 -13.70 -6.90
CA ALA A 146 13.91 -14.84 -7.35
C ALA A 146 13.03 -15.94 -7.95
N GLN A 147 11.94 -16.28 -7.27
CA GLN A 147 10.98 -17.28 -7.77
C GLN A 147 10.31 -16.87 -9.09
N ALA A 148 9.97 -15.59 -9.27
CA ALA A 148 9.43 -15.07 -10.52
C ALA A 148 10.46 -15.14 -11.65
N SER A 149 11.73 -14.86 -11.37
CA SER A 149 12.83 -15.02 -12.32
C SER A 149 13.02 -16.50 -12.72
N ASP A 150 13.03 -17.42 -11.75
CA ASP A 150 13.12 -18.87 -11.99
C ASP A 150 11.98 -19.40 -12.87
N MET A 151 10.76 -18.88 -12.66
CA MET A 151 9.58 -19.20 -13.48
C MET A 151 9.59 -18.55 -14.85
N LYS A 152 10.58 -17.68 -15.15
CA LYS A 152 10.67 -16.89 -16.39
C LYS A 152 9.43 -16.00 -16.61
N SER A 153 8.92 -15.42 -15.54
CA SER A 153 7.86 -14.43 -15.64
C SER A 153 8.30 -13.24 -16.49
N LYS A 154 7.38 -12.66 -17.23
CA LYS A 154 7.68 -11.47 -18.08
C LYS A 154 8.01 -10.25 -17.22
N LYS A 155 7.28 -10.10 -16.10
CA LYS A 155 7.45 -8.96 -15.20
C LYS A 155 7.02 -9.27 -13.78
N TYR A 156 7.72 -8.63 -12.84
CA TYR A 156 7.36 -8.55 -11.45
C TYR A 156 6.99 -7.11 -11.07
N PHE A 157 5.88 -6.95 -10.40
CA PHE A 157 5.43 -5.68 -9.82
C PHE A 157 5.46 -5.77 -8.28
N CYS A 158 5.91 -4.70 -7.62
CA CYS A 158 5.72 -4.58 -6.17
C CYS A 158 5.30 -3.16 -5.77
N VAL A 159 4.44 -3.10 -4.74
CA VAL A 159 3.95 -1.83 -4.21
C VAL A 159 5.02 -1.16 -3.36
N SER A 160 5.31 0.11 -3.63
CA SER A 160 6.13 0.99 -2.80
C SER A 160 5.26 2.12 -2.20
N THR A 161 5.86 3.18 -1.71
CA THR A 161 5.19 4.27 -0.99
C THR A 161 5.94 5.59 -1.18
N ASP A 162 5.23 6.70 -1.07
CA ASP A 162 5.78 8.05 -0.92
C ASP A 162 6.87 8.14 0.17
N LYS A 163 6.73 7.36 1.24
CA LYS A 163 7.66 7.33 2.38
C LYS A 163 9.00 6.67 2.06
N ALA A 164 9.14 5.98 0.92
CA ALA A 164 10.40 5.40 0.45
C ALA A 164 11.32 6.44 -0.23
N ALA A 165 10.79 7.56 -0.73
CA ALA A 165 11.56 8.59 -1.41
C ALA A 165 12.60 9.22 -0.45
N ASN A 166 12.16 9.81 0.66
CA ASN A 166 13.01 10.33 1.73
C ASN A 166 12.54 9.74 3.06
N PRO A 167 12.98 8.52 3.44
CA PRO A 167 12.46 7.85 4.61
C PRO A 167 12.83 8.59 5.90
N VAL A 168 11.84 8.77 6.78
CA VAL A 168 12.00 9.34 8.12
C VAL A 168 11.56 8.37 9.22
N ASN A 169 11.12 7.16 8.84
CA ASN A 169 10.72 6.08 9.72
C ASN A 169 11.14 4.73 9.12
N LEU A 170 11.17 3.68 9.96
CA LEU A 170 11.63 2.36 9.54
C LEU A 170 10.70 1.68 8.53
N MET A 171 9.41 2.01 8.52
CA MET A 171 8.50 1.51 7.49
C MET A 171 8.90 2.06 6.11
N GLY A 172 9.13 3.37 5.97
CA GLY A 172 9.63 3.98 4.74
C GLY A 172 11.00 3.44 4.33
N ALA A 173 11.93 3.29 5.30
CA ALA A 173 13.25 2.70 5.07
C ALA A 173 13.14 1.24 4.57
N SER A 174 12.24 0.42 5.15
CA SER A 174 12.02 -0.95 4.68
C SER A 174 11.57 -1.02 3.23
N LYS A 175 10.73 -0.06 2.80
CA LYS A 175 10.29 0.03 1.40
C LYS A 175 11.41 0.54 0.48
N ARG A 176 12.22 1.48 0.93
CA ARG A 176 13.41 1.91 0.17
C ARG A 176 14.39 0.76 -0.03
N ILE A 177 14.64 -0.03 1.02
CA ILE A 177 15.49 -1.22 0.93
C ILE A 177 14.88 -2.26 -0.02
N MET A 178 13.57 -2.47 0.04
CA MET A 178 12.84 -3.33 -0.90
C MET A 178 13.06 -2.88 -2.37
N GLU A 179 12.99 -1.56 -2.65
CA GLU A 179 13.30 -1.02 -3.99
C GLU A 179 14.73 -1.39 -4.43
N MET A 180 15.73 -1.30 -3.52
CA MET A 180 17.11 -1.67 -3.83
C MET A 180 17.26 -3.18 -4.16
N PHE A 181 16.58 -4.06 -3.42
CA PHE A 181 16.53 -5.49 -3.75
C PHE A 181 15.84 -5.73 -5.10
N ALA A 182 14.74 -5.04 -5.39
CA ALA A 182 14.06 -5.11 -6.66
C ALA A 182 14.96 -4.67 -7.83
N PHE A 183 15.74 -3.60 -7.66
CA PHE A 183 16.73 -3.18 -8.66
C PHE A 183 17.84 -4.21 -8.86
N ARG A 184 18.24 -4.94 -7.82
CA ARG A 184 19.20 -6.06 -7.98
C ARG A 184 18.63 -7.16 -8.89
N HIS A 185 17.39 -7.58 -8.63
CA HIS A 185 16.72 -8.59 -9.45
C HIS A 185 16.34 -8.10 -10.85
N SER A 186 16.29 -6.78 -11.08
CA SER A 186 15.97 -6.21 -12.38
C SER A 186 17.01 -6.49 -13.49
N LEU A 187 18.13 -7.10 -13.13
CA LEU A 187 19.11 -7.62 -14.09
C LEU A 187 18.69 -8.94 -14.73
N GLU A 188 17.74 -9.65 -14.10
CA GLU A 188 17.30 -10.99 -14.52
C GLU A 188 15.83 -11.02 -14.94
N ILE A 189 15.00 -10.15 -14.39
CA ILE A 189 13.55 -10.05 -14.66
C ILE A 189 13.15 -8.57 -14.71
N ASP A 190 12.25 -8.21 -15.61
CA ASP A 190 11.69 -6.85 -15.63
C ASP A 190 10.91 -6.57 -14.34
N VAL A 191 11.21 -5.43 -13.68
CA VAL A 191 10.56 -5.00 -12.46
C VAL A 191 9.95 -3.62 -12.65
N SER A 192 8.71 -3.44 -12.22
CA SER A 192 8.09 -2.13 -12.07
C SER A 192 7.50 -1.96 -10.67
N MET A 193 7.32 -0.73 -10.26
CA MET A 193 6.81 -0.40 -8.93
C MET A 193 5.85 0.80 -9.00
N ALA A 194 5.09 1.02 -7.92
CA ALA A 194 4.34 2.26 -7.75
C ALA A 194 4.51 2.80 -6.34
N ARG A 195 4.77 4.12 -6.23
CA ARG A 195 4.74 4.87 -4.96
C ARG A 195 3.36 5.50 -4.81
N PHE A 196 2.69 5.14 -3.74
CA PHE A 196 1.32 5.54 -3.47
C PHE A 196 1.24 6.71 -2.51
N ALA A 197 0.22 7.54 -2.71
CA ALA A 197 -0.38 8.37 -1.68
C ALA A 197 -1.24 7.50 -0.74
N ASN A 198 -1.97 8.13 0.20
CA ASN A 198 -2.87 7.38 1.07
C ASN A 198 -4.05 6.83 0.26
N VAL A 199 -4.41 5.57 0.48
CA VAL A 199 -5.62 4.98 -0.11
C VAL A 199 -6.78 5.19 0.86
N ALA A 200 -7.78 5.94 0.42
CA ALA A 200 -8.94 6.29 1.23
C ALA A 200 -9.70 5.03 1.67
N PHE A 201 -10.08 4.97 2.95
CA PHE A 201 -10.81 3.85 3.56
C PHE A 201 -10.12 2.48 3.45
N SER A 202 -8.80 2.44 3.19
CA SER A 202 -8.05 1.18 3.22
C SER A 202 -8.01 0.61 4.64
N ASP A 203 -7.92 -0.73 4.75
CA ASP A 203 -7.90 -1.45 6.02
C ASP A 203 -6.87 -0.88 6.99
N GLY A 204 -7.32 -0.64 8.24
CA GLY A 204 -6.49 -0.05 9.28
C GLY A 204 -6.15 1.43 9.08
N SER A 205 -6.65 2.10 8.04
CA SER A 205 -6.50 3.56 7.88
C SER A 205 -7.38 4.32 8.87
N LEU A 206 -7.03 5.59 9.12
CA LEU A 206 -7.85 6.46 9.97
C LEU A 206 -9.27 6.63 9.42
N LEU A 207 -9.43 6.78 8.10
CA LEU A 207 -10.74 6.90 7.46
C LEU A 207 -11.59 5.63 7.61
N PHE A 208 -11.00 4.45 7.48
CA PHE A 208 -11.65 3.19 7.80
C PHE A 208 -12.06 3.15 9.29
N GLY A 209 -11.24 3.72 10.16
CA GLY A 209 -11.53 3.91 11.57
C GLY A 209 -12.81 4.71 11.83
N PHE A 210 -13.14 5.73 11.03
CA PHE A 210 -14.38 6.51 11.17
C PHE A 210 -15.62 5.61 11.03
N GLN A 211 -15.66 4.76 10.01
CA GLN A 211 -16.74 3.78 9.83
C GLN A 211 -16.87 2.90 11.08
N LYS A 212 -15.75 2.34 11.56
CA LYS A 212 -15.75 1.47 12.74
C LYS A 212 -16.14 2.18 14.03
N ARG A 213 -15.84 3.47 14.17
CA ARG A 213 -16.26 4.28 15.33
C ARG A 213 -17.77 4.50 15.31
N ILE A 214 -18.34 4.84 14.15
CA ILE A 214 -19.79 5.02 13.99
C ILE A 214 -20.55 3.72 14.28
N GLU A 215 -20.14 2.59 13.68
CA GLU A 215 -20.73 1.27 13.92
C GLU A 215 -20.76 0.90 15.42
N LYS A 216 -19.79 1.37 16.20
CA LYS A 216 -19.63 1.09 17.62
C LYS A 216 -20.14 2.21 18.54
N SER A 217 -20.78 3.26 18.00
CA SER A 217 -21.18 4.46 18.76
C SER A 217 -20.04 5.07 19.57
N GLN A 218 -18.87 5.22 18.93
CA GLN A 218 -17.66 5.81 19.48
C GLN A 218 -17.37 7.15 18.80
N PRO A 219 -16.74 8.13 19.50
CA PRO A 219 -16.46 9.43 18.90
C PRO A 219 -15.45 9.34 17.75
N ILE A 220 -15.50 10.33 16.85
CA ILE A 220 -14.52 10.47 15.79
C ILE A 220 -13.36 11.34 16.27
N VAL A 221 -12.14 10.85 16.10
CA VAL A 221 -10.90 11.60 16.38
C VAL A 221 -10.11 11.73 15.10
N ALA A 222 -9.65 12.94 14.79
CA ALA A 222 -8.85 13.20 13.60
C ALA A 222 -7.89 14.39 13.78
N PRO A 223 -6.68 14.33 13.18
CA PRO A 223 -5.81 15.50 13.11
C PRO A 223 -6.45 16.59 12.23
N ASN A 224 -6.26 17.85 12.64
CA ASN A 224 -6.81 19.02 11.95
C ASN A 224 -5.75 19.86 11.21
N ASP A 225 -4.47 19.55 11.40
CA ASP A 225 -3.31 20.24 10.84
C ASP A 225 -2.60 19.45 9.72
N VAL A 226 -2.83 18.15 9.66
CA VAL A 226 -2.20 17.26 8.69
C VAL A 226 -3.05 17.19 7.41
N ARG A 227 -2.45 17.54 6.29
CA ARG A 227 -3.05 17.44 4.96
C ARG A 227 -2.40 16.29 4.19
N ARG A 228 -3.21 15.52 3.46
CA ARG A 228 -2.74 14.37 2.69
C ARG A 228 -3.42 14.28 1.33
N TYR A 229 -2.72 13.66 0.40
CA TYR A 229 -3.29 13.17 -0.84
C TYR A 229 -3.99 11.83 -0.64
N PHE A 230 -5.12 11.65 -1.31
CA PHE A 230 -5.86 10.40 -1.26
C PHE A 230 -6.15 9.86 -2.66
N LEU A 231 -5.91 8.57 -2.83
CA LEU A 231 -6.43 7.77 -3.94
C LEU A 231 -7.66 7.00 -3.49
N THR A 232 -8.60 6.76 -4.40
CA THR A 232 -9.67 5.79 -4.16
C THR A 232 -9.11 4.36 -4.24
N PRO A 233 -9.80 3.34 -3.69
CA PRO A 233 -9.42 1.94 -3.90
C PRO A 233 -9.31 1.59 -5.38
N LYS A 234 -10.26 2.03 -6.22
CA LYS A 234 -10.22 1.80 -7.67
C LYS A 234 -8.97 2.40 -8.31
N GLU A 235 -8.65 3.65 -8.05
CA GLU A 235 -7.42 4.31 -8.55
C GLU A 235 -6.15 3.57 -8.12
N SER A 236 -6.14 3.00 -6.91
CA SER A 236 -4.99 2.20 -6.46
C SER A 236 -4.81 0.93 -7.30
N GLY A 237 -5.90 0.26 -7.67
CA GLY A 237 -5.89 -0.89 -8.57
C GLY A 237 -5.45 -0.53 -9.98
N GLU A 238 -5.97 0.56 -10.52
CA GLU A 238 -5.62 1.10 -11.84
C GLU A 238 -4.12 1.44 -11.93
N LEU A 239 -3.57 2.13 -10.92
CA LEU A 239 -2.14 2.47 -10.89
C LEU A 239 -1.24 1.23 -10.86
N CYS A 240 -1.61 0.20 -10.06
CA CYS A 240 -0.91 -1.08 -10.02
C CYS A 240 -0.93 -1.77 -11.39
N LEU A 241 -2.12 -1.85 -12.02
CA LEU A 241 -2.27 -2.51 -13.32
C LEU A 241 -1.49 -1.78 -14.41
N LEU A 242 -1.61 -0.46 -14.51
CA LEU A 242 -0.88 0.36 -15.49
C LEU A 242 0.64 0.20 -15.30
N SER A 243 1.15 0.25 -14.07
CA SER A 243 2.56 0.03 -13.79
C SER A 243 3.02 -1.39 -14.14
N THR A 244 2.19 -2.41 -13.86
CA THR A 244 2.49 -3.79 -14.19
C THR A 244 2.60 -4.00 -15.69
N ILE A 245 1.65 -3.49 -16.46
CA ILE A 245 1.56 -3.77 -17.90
C ILE A 245 2.49 -2.86 -18.72
N PHE A 246 2.46 -1.55 -18.47
CA PHE A 246 3.15 -0.54 -19.27
C PHE A 246 4.45 0.00 -18.68
N GLY A 247 4.77 -0.35 -17.42
CA GLY A 247 6.07 0.02 -16.83
C GLY A 247 7.22 -0.63 -17.60
N GLU A 248 8.24 0.14 -17.88
CA GLU A 248 9.52 -0.40 -18.34
C GLU A 248 10.32 -0.92 -17.14
N ASN A 249 11.39 -1.64 -17.40
CA ASN A 249 12.23 -2.19 -16.32
C ASN A 249 12.75 -1.07 -15.41
N ARG A 250 12.52 -1.20 -14.09
CA ARG A 250 12.85 -0.25 -13.01
C ARG A 250 12.03 1.03 -12.97
N ASP A 251 10.96 1.14 -13.72
CA ASP A 251 10.03 2.26 -13.59
C ASP A 251 9.31 2.24 -12.24
N ILE A 252 9.21 3.42 -11.61
CA ILE A 252 8.37 3.63 -10.43
C ILE A 252 7.28 4.63 -10.79
N PHE A 253 6.06 4.18 -10.85
CA PHE A 253 4.89 4.99 -11.15
C PHE A 253 4.41 5.74 -9.92
N PHE A 254 3.92 6.96 -10.09
CA PHE A 254 3.32 7.76 -9.03
C PHE A 254 2.20 8.66 -9.58
N PRO A 255 1.19 8.99 -8.76
CA PRO A 255 0.11 9.89 -9.20
C PRO A 255 0.62 11.31 -9.32
N LYS A 256 0.26 12.03 -10.41
CA LYS A 256 0.46 13.47 -10.54
C LYS A 256 -0.66 14.17 -9.76
N LEU A 257 -0.33 14.69 -8.59
CA LEU A 257 -1.27 15.35 -7.69
C LEU A 257 -0.90 16.83 -7.54
N ASP A 258 -1.92 17.69 -7.50
CA ASP A 258 -1.75 19.12 -7.34
C ASP A 258 -1.95 19.53 -5.88
N GLU A 259 -0.97 20.23 -5.28
CA GLU A 259 -1.00 20.65 -3.89
C GLU A 259 -2.20 21.56 -3.55
N ASN A 260 -2.67 22.32 -4.51
CA ASN A 260 -3.77 23.26 -4.28
C ASN A 260 -5.15 22.62 -4.42
N LEU A 261 -5.27 21.53 -5.20
CA LEU A 261 -6.52 20.90 -5.53
C LEU A 261 -6.78 19.59 -4.78
N ASP A 262 -5.72 18.82 -4.47
CA ASP A 262 -5.86 17.44 -4.04
C ASP A 262 -5.52 17.20 -2.55
N LEU A 263 -4.96 18.21 -1.86
CA LEU A 263 -4.64 18.12 -0.43
C LEU A 263 -5.84 18.43 0.45
N ILE A 264 -6.19 17.48 1.33
CA ILE A 264 -7.31 17.61 2.28
C ILE A 264 -6.90 17.13 3.68
N THR A 265 -7.48 17.74 4.73
CA THR A 265 -7.26 17.30 6.12
C THR A 265 -8.16 16.12 6.49
N PHE A 266 -7.72 15.30 7.44
CA PHE A 266 -8.53 14.21 7.96
C PHE A 266 -9.81 14.72 8.65
N SER A 267 -9.73 15.85 9.35
CA SER A 267 -10.89 16.47 9.99
C SER A 267 -11.94 16.94 8.98
N GLU A 268 -11.52 17.44 7.81
CA GLU A 268 -12.46 17.83 6.76
C GLU A 268 -13.16 16.61 6.14
N ILE A 269 -12.43 15.51 5.91
CA ILE A 269 -13.03 14.25 5.46
C ILE A 269 -14.01 13.72 6.50
N ALA A 270 -13.67 13.80 7.80
CA ALA A 270 -14.57 13.39 8.88
C ALA A 270 -15.90 14.17 8.86
N LYS A 271 -15.84 15.50 8.67
CA LYS A 271 -17.04 16.35 8.55
C LYS A 271 -17.92 15.94 7.35
N ARG A 272 -17.30 15.75 6.18
CA ARG A 272 -18.02 15.31 4.98
C ARG A 272 -18.61 13.91 5.15
N TYR A 273 -17.88 13.01 5.80
CA TYR A 273 -18.34 11.66 6.10
C TYR A 273 -19.58 11.68 7.01
N LEU A 274 -19.55 12.50 8.07
CA LEU A 274 -20.69 12.67 8.97
C LEU A 274 -21.89 13.30 8.25
N ALA A 275 -21.68 14.33 7.43
CA ALA A 275 -22.74 14.96 6.68
C ALA A 275 -23.44 13.97 5.74
N ASN A 276 -22.68 13.06 5.07
CA ASN A 276 -23.26 12.00 4.24
C ASN A 276 -24.10 10.98 5.03
N LEU A 277 -23.88 10.86 6.33
CA LEU A 277 -24.66 10.03 7.25
C LEU A 277 -25.82 10.78 7.91
N GLY A 278 -25.98 12.08 7.61
CA GLY A 278 -27.03 12.94 8.19
C GLY A 278 -26.67 13.49 9.57
N TYR A 279 -25.39 13.51 9.95
CA TYR A 279 -24.93 14.08 11.20
C TYR A 279 -24.21 15.41 11.02
N GLU A 280 -24.39 16.31 11.97
CA GLU A 280 -23.54 17.50 12.15
C GLU A 280 -22.40 17.19 13.15
N PRO A 281 -21.15 17.61 12.88
CA PRO A 281 -20.05 17.40 13.83
C PRO A 281 -20.20 18.29 15.06
N PHE A 282 -20.17 17.71 16.25
CA PHE A 282 -20.09 18.40 17.53
C PHE A 282 -18.65 18.34 18.04
N LEU A 283 -17.98 19.50 18.14
CA LEU A 283 -16.58 19.56 18.57
C LEU A 283 -16.49 19.47 20.08
N CYS A 284 -15.78 18.45 20.56
CA CYS A 284 -15.52 18.21 21.97
C CYS A 284 -14.15 18.78 22.37
N GLU A 285 -14.03 19.21 23.61
CA GLU A 285 -12.80 19.77 24.17
C GLU A 285 -11.76 18.68 24.56
N ASN A 286 -12.26 17.49 24.93
CA ASN A 286 -11.42 16.38 25.39
C ASN A 286 -12.08 15.02 25.13
N GLU A 287 -11.26 13.95 25.31
CA GLU A 287 -11.68 12.57 25.08
C GLU A 287 -12.82 12.11 25.98
N GLU A 288 -12.86 12.56 27.26
CA GLU A 288 -13.88 12.13 28.22
C GLU A 288 -15.26 12.66 27.83
N GLU A 289 -15.33 13.93 27.45
CA GLU A 289 -16.53 14.55 26.91
C GLU A 289 -17.00 13.84 25.65
N ALA A 290 -16.08 13.61 24.69
CA ALA A 290 -16.39 12.93 23.43
C ALA A 290 -16.99 11.53 23.65
N ARG A 291 -16.41 10.73 24.59
CA ARG A 291 -16.92 9.39 24.94
C ARG A 291 -18.31 9.45 25.58
N LYS A 292 -18.58 10.42 26.45
CA LYS A 292 -19.91 10.59 27.08
C LYS A 292 -20.96 10.94 26.03
N LEU A 293 -20.65 11.91 25.17
CA LEU A 293 -21.57 12.44 24.17
C LEU A 293 -21.88 11.48 23.03
N ALA A 294 -20.97 10.53 22.73
CA ALA A 294 -21.17 9.54 21.68
C ALA A 294 -22.40 8.63 21.87
N LYS A 295 -22.91 8.52 23.10
CA LYS A 295 -24.09 7.73 23.42
C LYS A 295 -25.41 8.53 23.38
N VAL A 296 -25.31 9.84 23.29
CA VAL A 296 -26.46 10.75 23.46
C VAL A 296 -26.72 11.55 22.19
N LEU A 297 -25.73 12.29 21.70
CA LEU A 297 -25.87 13.26 20.62
C LEU A 297 -26.34 12.68 19.28
N PRO A 298 -26.00 11.43 18.87
CA PRO A 298 -26.45 10.89 17.58
C PRO A 298 -27.98 10.85 17.41
N LYS A 299 -28.74 10.79 18.51
CA LYS A 299 -30.21 10.83 18.48
C LYS A 299 -30.77 12.19 18.06
N ASP A 300 -30.00 13.24 18.29
CA ASP A 300 -30.36 14.63 18.00
C ASP A 300 -29.71 15.13 16.67
N GLY A 301 -29.10 14.23 15.90
CA GLY A 301 -28.48 14.58 14.60
C GLY A 301 -27.06 15.11 14.71
N PHE A 302 -26.44 15.10 15.90
CA PHE A 302 -25.06 15.54 16.11
C PHE A 302 -24.14 14.35 16.38
N TYR A 303 -22.86 14.46 15.98
CA TYR A 303 -21.88 13.41 16.25
C TYR A 303 -20.62 13.99 16.92
N PRO A 304 -20.18 13.45 18.09
CA PRO A 304 -19.05 14.01 18.81
C PRO A 304 -17.73 13.74 18.10
N CYS A 305 -16.98 14.82 17.92
CA CYS A 305 -15.68 14.84 17.25
C CYS A 305 -14.62 15.50 18.13
N LEU A 306 -13.43 14.91 18.16
CA LEU A 306 -12.25 15.52 18.76
C LEU A 306 -11.20 15.76 17.66
N PHE A 307 -10.99 17.02 17.29
CA PHE A 307 -10.01 17.42 16.29
C PHE A 307 -8.87 18.16 16.97
N ALA A 308 -7.65 17.61 16.89
CA ALA A 308 -6.46 18.15 17.54
C ALA A 308 -5.25 18.07 16.58
N PRO A 309 -4.20 18.88 16.80
CA PRO A 309 -2.97 18.75 16.04
C PRO A 309 -2.33 17.37 16.17
N SER A 310 -1.65 16.91 15.12
CA SER A 310 -0.91 15.64 15.15
C SER A 310 0.41 15.79 15.90
N ASP A 311 0.76 14.77 16.68
CA ASP A 311 2.03 14.65 17.41
C ASP A 311 2.65 13.26 17.27
N THR A 312 2.25 12.49 16.22
CA THR A 312 2.70 11.10 16.03
C THR A 312 4.12 11.00 15.45
N THR A 313 4.79 9.89 15.82
CA THR A 313 6.14 9.55 15.33
C THR A 313 6.18 9.37 13.81
N GLY A 314 7.25 9.87 13.17
CA GLY A 314 7.59 9.57 11.78
C GLY A 314 6.66 10.21 10.74
N GLU A 315 5.92 11.25 11.11
CA GLU A 315 5.05 11.99 10.20
C GLU A 315 5.85 13.01 9.38
N LYS A 316 5.57 13.08 8.06
CA LYS A 316 6.06 14.12 7.17
C LYS A 316 5.02 15.23 7.03
N ASP A 317 5.47 16.46 6.73
CA ASP A 317 4.59 17.60 6.48
C ASP A 317 3.73 17.38 5.21
N TYR A 318 4.32 16.73 4.18
CA TYR A 318 3.67 16.38 2.91
C TYR A 318 4.27 15.10 2.31
N GLU A 319 3.56 14.48 1.37
CA GLU A 319 4.04 13.32 0.62
C GLU A 319 5.03 13.74 -0.48
N GLU A 320 6.10 12.95 -0.62
CA GLU A 320 7.10 13.09 -1.67
C GLU A 320 7.18 11.78 -2.46
N PHE A 321 6.87 11.84 -3.77
CA PHE A 321 6.90 10.64 -4.63
C PHE A 321 8.26 10.39 -5.27
N PHE A 322 9.12 11.40 -5.31
CA PHE A 322 10.47 11.36 -5.87
C PHE A 322 11.39 12.29 -5.08
N VAL A 323 12.69 12.15 -5.28
CA VAL A 323 13.71 13.00 -4.66
C VAL A 323 14.41 13.84 -5.72
N ASP A 324 15.06 14.94 -5.29
CA ASP A 324 15.85 15.79 -6.17
C ASP A 324 16.94 14.96 -6.87
N GLY A 325 17.04 15.13 -8.21
CA GLY A 325 18.00 14.42 -9.04
C GLY A 325 17.51 13.10 -9.63
N GLU A 326 16.34 12.59 -9.23
CA GLU A 326 15.70 11.46 -9.92
C GLU A 326 15.23 11.89 -11.33
N ARG A 327 15.46 11.04 -12.34
CA ARG A 327 15.02 11.30 -13.71
C ARG A 327 13.53 10.98 -13.82
N LEU A 328 12.73 11.98 -14.22
CA LEU A 328 11.28 11.86 -14.32
C LEU A 328 10.81 11.82 -15.78
N ASP A 329 9.88 10.93 -16.07
CA ASP A 329 9.05 10.97 -17.28
C ASP A 329 7.63 11.43 -16.87
N MET A 330 7.31 12.68 -17.24
CA MET A 330 6.03 13.32 -16.95
C MET A 330 5.12 13.41 -18.18
N GLN A 331 5.50 12.77 -19.30
CA GLN A 331 4.80 12.94 -20.58
C GLN A 331 4.11 11.66 -21.07
N ARG A 332 4.60 10.47 -20.68
CA ARG A 332 4.11 9.17 -21.19
C ARG A 332 2.63 8.93 -20.85
N LEU A 333 2.19 9.33 -19.68
CA LEU A 333 0.82 9.22 -19.21
C LEU A 333 0.31 10.60 -18.74
N GLN A 334 -1.00 10.81 -18.82
CA GLN A 334 -1.59 12.13 -18.52
C GLN A 334 -1.53 12.45 -17.03
N ASN A 335 -1.98 11.52 -16.18
CA ASN A 335 -2.13 11.75 -14.74
C ASN A 335 -1.15 10.92 -13.89
N ILE A 336 -0.21 10.23 -14.51
CA ILE A 336 0.81 9.41 -13.84
C ILE A 336 2.19 9.89 -14.24
N GLY A 337 3.02 10.20 -13.25
CA GLY A 337 4.46 10.43 -13.41
C GLY A 337 5.25 9.14 -13.20
N ILE A 338 6.45 9.07 -13.76
CA ILE A 338 7.31 7.89 -13.69
C ILE A 338 8.71 8.31 -13.29
N VAL A 339 9.24 7.72 -12.21
CA VAL A 339 10.66 7.81 -11.90
C VAL A 339 11.39 6.75 -12.72
N LYS A 340 12.32 7.19 -13.56
CA LYS A 340 13.16 6.34 -14.39
C LYS A 340 14.45 6.00 -13.63
N ASN A 341 14.65 4.74 -13.33
CA ASN A 341 15.82 4.30 -12.57
C ASN A 341 16.77 3.45 -13.40
N ASP A 342 18.07 3.64 -13.13
CA ASP A 342 19.10 2.72 -13.54
C ASP A 342 19.30 1.64 -12.47
N ALA A 343 20.01 0.54 -12.84
CA ALA A 343 20.32 -0.52 -11.88
C ALA A 343 21.44 -0.06 -10.93
N ASN A 344 21.12 0.90 -10.05
CA ASN A 344 22.06 1.45 -9.09
C ASN A 344 21.82 0.86 -7.70
N PHE A 345 22.69 -0.08 -7.31
CA PHE A 345 22.69 -0.73 -6.00
C PHE A 345 24.07 -1.30 -5.66
N ASP A 346 24.35 -1.42 -4.39
CA ASP A 346 25.56 -2.10 -3.91
C ASP A 346 25.21 -3.53 -3.47
N SER A 347 25.49 -4.50 -4.35
CA SER A 347 25.21 -5.93 -4.09
C SER A 347 25.86 -6.44 -2.81
N LYS A 348 27.07 -5.97 -2.47
CA LYS A 348 27.78 -6.43 -1.26
C LYS A 348 27.09 -5.91 -0.02
N LYS A 349 26.73 -4.63 0.00
CA LYS A 349 26.01 -4.05 1.13
C LYS A 349 24.64 -4.68 1.33
N LEU A 350 23.89 -4.94 0.26
CA LEU A 350 22.61 -5.64 0.34
C LEU A 350 22.76 -7.05 0.91
N GLU A 351 23.78 -7.78 0.50
CA GLU A 351 24.02 -9.13 1.02
C GLU A 351 24.48 -9.12 2.49
N ILE A 352 25.34 -8.17 2.87
CA ILE A 352 25.74 -7.96 4.27
C ILE A 352 24.51 -7.64 5.13
N PHE A 353 23.68 -6.69 4.71
CA PHE A 353 22.43 -6.34 5.40
C PHE A 353 21.55 -7.57 5.59
N LYS A 354 21.29 -8.32 4.52
CA LYS A 354 20.45 -9.52 4.55
C LYS A 354 21.00 -10.53 5.58
N ASN A 355 22.29 -10.83 5.51
CA ASN A 355 22.92 -11.81 6.40
C ASN A 355 22.92 -11.34 7.86
N ASN A 356 23.16 -10.06 8.12
CA ASN A 356 23.15 -9.50 9.47
C ASN A 356 21.75 -9.57 10.08
N ILE A 357 20.70 -9.18 9.35
CA ILE A 357 19.30 -9.28 9.83
C ILE A 357 18.91 -10.75 10.06
N LEU A 358 19.28 -11.66 9.17
CA LEU A 358 19.02 -13.10 9.36
C LEU A 358 19.74 -13.67 10.60
N ASN A 359 20.98 -13.23 10.86
CA ASN A 359 21.73 -13.61 12.06
C ASN A 359 21.08 -13.07 13.34
N LEU A 360 20.66 -11.80 13.35
CA LEU A 360 19.90 -11.23 14.47
C LEU A 360 18.62 -12.03 14.73
N LYS A 361 17.86 -12.33 13.68
CA LYS A 361 16.64 -13.15 13.80
C LYS A 361 16.93 -14.55 14.36
N SER A 362 18.00 -15.18 13.91
CA SER A 362 18.41 -16.53 14.35
C SER A 362 18.92 -16.56 15.79
N SER A 363 19.48 -15.46 16.29
CA SER A 363 19.94 -15.34 17.67
C SER A 363 18.80 -15.33 18.70
N LEU A 364 17.56 -15.08 18.25
CA LEU A 364 16.38 -14.90 19.10
C LEU A 364 16.53 -13.75 20.13
N ALA A 365 17.53 -12.89 19.97
CA ALA A 365 17.84 -11.79 20.86
C ALA A 365 18.28 -10.57 20.02
N TRP A 366 17.36 -9.66 19.75
CA TRP A 366 17.62 -8.42 19.05
C TRP A 366 16.82 -7.26 19.63
N SER A 367 17.35 -6.05 19.48
CA SER A 367 16.70 -4.81 19.84
C SER A 367 16.31 -4.00 18.60
N LYS A 368 15.56 -2.93 18.78
CA LYS A 368 15.28 -1.95 17.73
C LYS A 368 16.57 -1.27 17.25
N GLU A 369 17.47 -0.99 18.18
CA GLU A 369 18.78 -0.35 17.94
C GLU A 369 19.67 -1.21 17.05
N ASP A 370 19.64 -2.53 17.20
CA ASP A 370 20.38 -3.45 16.34
C ASP A 370 19.87 -3.37 14.89
N VAL A 371 18.55 -3.35 14.70
CA VAL A 371 17.95 -3.19 13.37
C VAL A 371 18.26 -1.79 12.79
N LEU A 372 18.15 -0.74 13.58
CA LEU A 372 18.47 0.62 13.15
C LEU A 372 19.92 0.74 12.65
N ARG A 373 20.87 0.11 13.35
CA ARG A 373 22.30 0.09 12.95
C ARG A 373 22.46 -0.45 11.54
N GLU A 374 21.84 -1.60 11.24
CA GLU A 374 21.91 -2.22 9.91
C GLU A 374 21.26 -1.34 8.83
N VAL A 375 20.15 -0.66 9.16
CA VAL A 375 19.50 0.26 8.25
C VAL A 375 20.38 1.49 7.96
N PHE A 376 21.04 2.08 8.97
CA PHE A 376 21.96 3.20 8.78
C PHE A 376 23.19 2.84 7.95
N GLU A 377 23.74 1.63 8.11
CA GLU A 377 24.86 1.15 7.30
C GLU A 377 24.47 1.03 5.81
N LEU A 378 23.24 0.63 5.52
CA LEU A 378 22.75 0.49 4.15
C LEU A 378 22.24 1.81 3.55
N ILE A 379 21.60 2.67 4.37
CA ILE A 379 21.07 3.98 3.97
C ILE A 379 21.68 5.07 4.88
N PRO A 380 22.90 5.52 4.62
CA PRO A 380 23.61 6.48 5.52
C PRO A 380 22.90 7.82 5.72
N ASN A 381 22.04 8.23 4.77
CA ASN A 381 21.28 9.47 4.83
C ASN A 381 19.87 9.29 5.45
N PHE A 382 19.59 8.14 6.05
CA PHE A 382 18.33 7.91 6.72
C PHE A 382 18.17 8.82 7.94
N MET A 383 17.11 9.63 7.94
CA MET A 383 16.82 10.62 8.99
C MET A 383 15.68 10.11 9.90
N HIS A 384 15.98 9.13 10.76
CA HIS A 384 14.97 8.56 11.64
C HIS A 384 14.42 9.61 12.61
N LYS A 385 13.10 9.88 12.52
CA LYS A 385 12.37 10.80 13.39
C LYS A 385 11.47 9.99 14.32
N GLU A 386 11.81 9.94 15.59
CA GLU A 386 11.02 9.27 16.61
C GLU A 386 10.64 10.24 17.74
N THR A 387 9.35 10.35 18.03
CA THR A 387 8.82 11.16 19.15
C THR A 387 8.42 10.27 20.34
N GLY A 388 8.47 8.96 20.18
CA GLY A 388 7.98 7.97 21.17
C GLY A 388 6.46 7.91 21.30
N LYS A 389 5.72 8.65 20.46
CA LYS A 389 4.25 8.65 20.48
C LYS A 389 3.70 7.89 19.29
N TYR A 390 2.95 6.85 19.57
CA TYR A 390 2.32 5.99 18.56
C TYR A 390 0.80 6.04 18.62
N LEU A 391 0.14 5.60 17.54
CA LEU A 391 -1.33 5.57 17.45
C LEU A 391 -2.00 4.77 18.58
N ASP A 392 -1.30 3.81 19.20
CA ASP A 392 -1.80 2.99 20.29
C ASP A 392 -2.11 3.79 21.57
N GLU A 393 -1.55 4.99 21.69
CA GLU A 393 -1.68 5.87 22.86
C GLU A 393 -2.77 6.93 22.68
N LYS A 394 -3.48 6.88 21.53
CA LYS A 394 -4.52 7.83 21.17
C LYS A 394 -5.88 7.14 21.03
N MET A 395 -6.91 7.89 21.30
CA MET A 395 -8.30 7.45 21.10
C MET A 395 -8.64 7.20 19.61
#